data_4684bccb28f56a1aa85e92df9636f2c6
#
_entry.id   4684bccb28f56a1aa85e92df9636f2c6
#
_cell.length_a   1.000
_cell.length_b   1.000
_cell.length_c   1.000
_cell.angle_alpha   90.00
_cell.angle_beta   90.00
_cell.angle_gamma   90.00
#
_symmetry.space_group_name_H-M   'P 1'
#
loop_
_entity.id
_entity.type
_entity.pdbx_description
1 polymer ?
#
loop_
_entity_poly.entity_id
_entity_poly.type
_entity_poly.pdbx_seq_one_letter_code
_entity_poly.pdbx_strand_id
1 'polypeptide(L)'
;MNIPHFIDRDDYLQNPVMRKFLKSNNISLVENRADYIHALEEYSNEDDEKAQKVESFLLKVIKEGTKDLCYRQIQNIKEWNKNPDLVKNKIDEKYPDCPKSNILHYRNTQERELIDYQIKTNENGLVSKIEFVFSRLFLCGEAGGTGDLVPFPVFVDVYLDEGFVVSRGKAK
;
A
#
# COMPACT_ATOMS: atom_id res chain seq x y z
N MET A 1 16.00 -0.22 7.05
CA MET A 1 14.73 0.58 6.89
C MET A 1 14.04 0.61 8.25
N ASN A 2 13.62 1.76 8.75
CA ASN A 2 12.80 1.79 9.97
C ASN A 2 11.36 1.48 9.61
N ILE A 3 10.73 0.56 10.34
CA ILE A 3 9.32 0.23 10.11
C ILE A 3 8.44 1.34 10.69
N PRO A 4 7.49 1.92 9.92
CA PRO A 4 6.62 2.98 10.44
C PRO A 4 5.84 2.53 11.67
N HIS A 5 5.81 3.35 12.70
CA HIS A 5 5.16 3.03 13.99
C HIS A 5 3.68 2.63 13.86
N PHE A 6 2.96 3.14 12.84
CA PHE A 6 1.56 2.75 12.63
C PHE A 6 1.38 1.28 12.21
N ILE A 7 2.43 0.65 11.66
CA ILE A 7 2.43 -0.77 11.28
C ILE A 7 2.60 -1.67 12.50
N ASP A 8 3.23 -1.15 13.54
CA ASP A 8 3.44 -1.88 14.80
C ASP A 8 2.14 -2.16 15.58
N ARG A 9 1.03 -1.55 15.20
CA ARG A 9 -0.27 -1.84 15.80
C ARG A 9 -0.78 -3.21 15.33
N ASP A 10 -1.36 -3.99 16.26
CA ASP A 10 -1.88 -5.34 16.02
C ASP A 10 -2.89 -5.44 14.87
N ASP A 11 -3.58 -4.35 14.57
CA ASP A 11 -4.61 -4.27 13.54
C ASP A 11 -4.07 -4.49 12.12
N TYR A 12 -2.78 -4.20 11.87
CA TYR A 12 -2.19 -4.28 10.53
C TYR A 12 -1.22 -5.44 10.39
N LEU A 13 -0.37 -5.66 11.37
CA LEU A 13 0.70 -6.65 11.30
C LEU A 13 0.57 -7.67 12.43
N GLN A 14 -0.17 -8.74 12.17
CA GLN A 14 -0.39 -9.81 13.14
C GLN A 14 0.85 -10.72 13.27
N ASN A 15 1.13 -11.17 14.49
CA ASN A 15 2.27 -12.05 14.79
C ASN A 15 2.35 -13.31 13.90
N PRO A 16 1.25 -14.04 13.58
CA PRO A 16 1.33 -15.19 12.69
C PRO A 16 1.80 -14.84 11.28
N VAL A 17 1.43 -13.65 10.78
CA VAL A 17 1.83 -13.18 9.45
C VAL A 17 3.30 -12.83 9.42
N MET A 18 3.80 -12.14 10.46
CA MET A 18 5.23 -11.86 10.63
C MET A 18 6.05 -13.15 10.72
N ARG A 19 5.63 -14.09 11.56
CA ARG A 19 6.30 -15.41 11.70
C ARG A 19 6.43 -16.13 10.36
N LYS A 20 5.36 -16.11 9.55
CA LYS A 20 5.38 -16.73 8.23
C LYS A 20 6.39 -16.07 7.31
N PHE A 21 6.48 -14.73 7.31
CA PHE A 21 7.47 -14.00 6.52
C PHE A 21 8.90 -14.30 6.97
N LEU A 22 9.19 -14.22 8.28
CA LEU A 22 10.53 -14.53 8.82
C LEU A 22 10.94 -15.95 8.45
N LYS A 23 10.08 -16.94 8.66
CA LYS A 23 10.35 -18.33 8.31
C LYS A 23 10.63 -18.53 6.81
N SER A 24 9.88 -17.87 5.93
CA SER A 24 10.05 -17.99 4.48
C SER A 24 11.35 -17.34 3.96
N ASN A 25 11.94 -16.44 4.75
CA ASN A 25 13.21 -15.78 4.44
C ASN A 25 14.39 -16.30 5.27
N ASN A 26 14.24 -17.46 5.95
CA ASN A 26 15.25 -18.08 6.81
C ASN A 26 15.75 -17.16 7.94
N ILE A 27 14.90 -16.28 8.44
CA ILE A 27 15.19 -15.42 9.58
C ILE A 27 14.76 -16.15 10.85
N SER A 28 15.58 -16.09 11.89
CA SER A 28 15.31 -16.74 13.18
C SER A 28 13.98 -16.24 13.76
N LEU A 29 13.18 -17.18 14.25
CA LEU A 29 11.95 -16.84 14.95
C LEU A 29 12.28 -16.28 16.33
N VAL A 30 11.56 -15.25 16.72
CA VAL A 30 11.68 -14.54 17.98
C VAL A 30 10.40 -14.69 18.82
N GLU A 31 10.42 -14.32 20.08
CA GLU A 31 9.32 -14.63 20.99
C GLU A 31 8.26 -13.51 21.05
N ASN A 32 8.70 -12.27 21.11
CA ASN A 32 7.81 -11.12 21.31
C ASN A 32 7.70 -10.23 20.06
N ARG A 33 6.74 -9.32 20.08
CA ARG A 33 6.43 -8.44 18.95
C ARG A 33 7.56 -7.46 18.64
N ALA A 34 8.17 -6.86 19.65
CA ALA A 34 9.26 -5.90 19.44
C ALA A 34 10.44 -6.55 18.70
N ASP A 35 10.76 -7.82 19.06
CA ASP A 35 11.81 -8.58 18.41
C ASP A 35 11.45 -8.92 16.96
N TYR A 36 10.15 -9.13 16.62
CA TYR A 36 9.72 -9.31 15.23
C TYR A 36 9.96 -8.06 14.39
N ILE A 37 9.62 -6.90 14.91
CA ILE A 37 9.85 -5.60 14.23
C ILE A 37 11.36 -5.41 14.04
N HIS A 38 12.15 -5.61 15.07
CA HIS A 38 13.60 -5.49 15.01
C HIS A 38 14.21 -6.45 13.97
N ALA A 39 13.80 -7.72 13.96
CA ALA A 39 14.26 -8.70 12.98
C ALA A 39 13.92 -8.30 11.52
N LEU A 40 12.76 -7.71 11.28
CA LEU A 40 12.40 -7.17 9.97
C LEU A 40 13.27 -5.96 9.59
N GLU A 41 13.55 -5.08 10.54
CA GLU A 41 14.42 -3.91 10.33
C GLU A 41 15.86 -4.34 10.04
N GLU A 42 16.43 -5.27 10.83
CA GLU A 42 17.75 -5.82 10.58
C GLU A 42 17.85 -6.45 9.19
N TYR A 43 16.91 -7.34 8.85
CA TYR A 43 16.87 -7.97 7.54
C TYR A 43 16.78 -6.96 6.40
N SER A 44 15.96 -5.91 6.55
CA SER A 44 15.83 -4.85 5.54
C SER A 44 17.06 -3.97 5.39
N ASN A 45 17.94 -3.92 6.39
CA ASN A 45 19.16 -3.12 6.36
C ASN A 45 20.38 -3.87 5.79
N GLU A 46 20.23 -5.17 5.47
CA GLU A 46 21.33 -5.94 4.92
C GLU A 46 21.66 -5.58 3.46
N ASP A 47 20.62 -5.38 2.62
CA ASP A 47 20.76 -4.97 1.23
C ASP A 47 19.43 -4.41 0.66
N ASP A 48 19.51 -3.79 -0.53
CA ASP A 48 18.36 -3.18 -1.20
C ASP A 48 17.29 -4.19 -1.62
N GLU A 49 17.66 -5.41 -1.99
CA GLU A 49 16.70 -6.46 -2.37
C GLU A 49 15.85 -6.88 -1.17
N LYS A 50 16.49 -7.04 -0.01
CA LYS A 50 15.81 -7.36 1.25
C LYS A 50 14.94 -6.21 1.73
N ALA A 51 15.41 -4.97 1.59
CA ALA A 51 14.60 -3.78 1.85
C ALA A 51 13.32 -3.77 1.02
N GLN A 52 13.41 -4.02 -0.29
CA GLN A 52 12.25 -4.11 -1.19
C GLN A 52 11.31 -5.26 -0.85
N LYS A 53 11.85 -6.42 -0.42
CA LYS A 53 11.04 -7.56 0.05
C LYS A 53 10.22 -7.20 1.29
N VAL A 54 10.85 -6.54 2.27
CA VAL A 54 10.16 -6.09 3.49
C VAL A 54 9.11 -5.05 3.14
N GLU A 55 9.44 -4.04 2.33
CA GLU A 55 8.47 -3.01 1.90
C GLU A 55 7.27 -3.62 1.19
N SER A 56 7.50 -4.51 0.22
CA SER A 56 6.44 -5.22 -0.50
C SER A 56 5.56 -6.06 0.43
N PHE A 57 6.18 -6.75 1.39
CA PHE A 57 5.46 -7.50 2.41
C PHE A 57 4.57 -6.60 3.26
N LEU A 58 5.10 -5.49 3.77
CA LEU A 58 4.36 -4.55 4.60
C LEU A 58 3.20 -3.90 3.83
N LEU A 59 3.44 -3.46 2.58
CA LEU A 59 2.38 -2.92 1.72
C LEU A 59 1.26 -3.94 1.48
N LYS A 60 1.62 -5.21 1.22
CA LYS A 60 0.65 -6.29 1.09
C LYS A 60 -0.18 -6.47 2.36
N VAL A 61 0.47 -6.53 3.52
CA VAL A 61 -0.22 -6.68 4.82
C VAL A 61 -1.13 -5.49 5.08
N ILE A 62 -0.66 -4.27 4.80
CA ILE A 62 -1.48 -3.07 4.91
C ILE A 62 -2.66 -3.13 3.93
N LYS A 63 -2.48 -3.62 2.72
CA LYS A 63 -3.54 -3.77 1.72
C LYS A 63 -4.57 -4.83 2.10
N GLU A 64 -4.14 -5.96 2.66
CA GLU A 64 -4.98 -7.13 2.99
C GLU A 64 -5.48 -7.17 4.44
N GLY A 65 -4.91 -6.35 5.33
CA GLY A 65 -5.28 -6.29 6.75
C GLY A 65 -6.68 -5.71 7.01
N THR A 66 -7.05 -5.62 8.28
CA THR A 66 -8.36 -5.09 8.73
C THR A 66 -8.53 -3.63 8.30
N LYS A 67 -9.52 -3.36 7.46
CA LYS A 67 -9.80 -2.04 6.89
C LYS A 67 -11.25 -1.85 6.55
N ASP A 68 -11.63 -0.58 6.43
CA ASP A 68 -12.85 -0.22 5.77
C ASP A 68 -12.74 -0.47 4.26
N LEU A 69 -13.64 -1.27 3.76
CA LEU A 69 -13.81 -1.51 2.33
C LEU A 69 -14.96 -0.64 1.84
N CYS A 70 -14.69 0.22 0.87
CA CYS A 70 -15.71 0.94 0.15
C CYS A 70 -15.77 0.39 -1.28
N TYR A 71 -16.93 -0.14 -1.64
CA TYR A 71 -17.23 -0.64 -2.98
C TYR A 71 -18.14 0.36 -3.69
N ARG A 72 -17.81 0.68 -4.95
CA ARG A 72 -18.65 1.54 -5.81
C ARG A 72 -18.69 1.01 -7.22
N GLN A 73 -19.89 0.89 -7.77
CA GLN A 73 -20.08 0.69 -9.19
C GLN A 73 -19.87 2.02 -9.91
N ILE A 74 -19.13 2.03 -11.02
CA ILE A 74 -18.93 3.21 -11.86
C ILE A 74 -19.64 2.98 -13.17
N GLN A 75 -20.56 3.89 -13.51
CA GLN A 75 -21.23 3.87 -14.81
C GLN A 75 -20.20 4.11 -15.92
N ASN A 76 -20.40 3.40 -17.04
CA ASN A 76 -19.61 3.55 -18.28
C ASN A 76 -18.09 3.24 -18.13
N ILE A 77 -17.63 2.72 -17.00
CA ILE A 77 -16.19 2.35 -16.84
C ILE A 77 -15.76 1.30 -17.88
N LYS A 78 -16.68 0.43 -18.28
CA LYS A 78 -16.44 -0.61 -19.29
C LYS A 78 -16.17 -0.04 -20.68
N GLU A 79 -16.62 1.19 -20.94
CA GLU A 79 -16.44 1.92 -22.19
C GLU A 79 -15.10 2.67 -22.25
N TRP A 80 -14.36 2.71 -21.14
CA TRP A 80 -13.08 3.38 -21.09
C TRP A 80 -12.08 2.69 -22.03
N ASN A 81 -11.17 3.50 -22.57
CA ASN A 81 -10.09 2.98 -23.37
C ASN A 81 -9.20 2.07 -22.51
N LYS A 82 -9.04 0.82 -22.97
CA LYS A 82 -8.28 -0.22 -22.27
C LYS A 82 -6.90 -0.45 -22.88
N ASN A 83 -6.43 0.41 -23.78
CA ASN A 83 -5.06 0.34 -24.28
C ASN A 83 -4.08 0.71 -23.16
N PRO A 84 -3.13 -0.17 -22.80
CA PRO A 84 -2.23 0.07 -21.67
C PRO A 84 -1.39 1.34 -21.81
N ASP A 85 -0.87 1.63 -23.00
CA ASP A 85 -0.02 2.80 -23.24
C ASP A 85 -0.83 4.10 -23.11
N LEU A 86 -2.05 4.13 -23.62
CA LEU A 86 -2.92 5.31 -23.50
C LEU A 86 -3.36 5.54 -22.06
N VAL A 87 -3.64 4.46 -21.31
CA VAL A 87 -3.98 4.55 -19.88
C VAL A 87 -2.78 5.06 -19.09
N LYS A 88 -1.60 4.48 -19.34
CA LYS A 88 -0.36 4.89 -18.70
C LYS A 88 -0.05 6.37 -18.96
N ASN A 89 -0.07 6.80 -20.23
CA ASN A 89 0.22 8.18 -20.61
C ASN A 89 -0.72 9.19 -19.91
N LYS A 90 -2.01 8.86 -19.78
CA LYS A 90 -2.97 9.72 -19.06
C LYS A 90 -2.68 9.81 -17.56
N ILE A 91 -2.22 8.71 -16.95
CA ILE A 91 -1.83 8.72 -15.53
C ILE A 91 -0.56 9.55 -15.37
N ASP A 92 0.45 9.33 -16.20
CA ASP A 92 1.73 10.04 -16.15
C ASP A 92 1.58 11.54 -16.43
N GLU A 93 0.69 11.91 -17.36
CA GLU A 93 0.38 13.33 -17.64
C GLU A 93 -0.23 14.02 -16.40
N LYS A 94 -1.12 13.32 -15.70
CA LYS A 94 -1.78 13.87 -14.51
C LYS A 94 -0.92 13.82 -13.25
N TYR A 95 -0.04 12.85 -13.16
CA TYR A 95 0.82 12.58 -12.01
C TYR A 95 2.27 12.35 -12.45
N PRO A 96 2.96 13.38 -12.96
CA PRO A 96 4.28 13.24 -13.61
C PRO A 96 5.38 12.73 -12.68
N ASP A 97 5.21 12.93 -11.37
CA ASP A 97 6.18 12.48 -10.37
C ASP A 97 5.88 11.10 -9.78
N CYS A 98 4.94 10.36 -10.32
CA CYS A 98 4.61 9.00 -9.91
C CYS A 98 5.33 7.97 -10.82
N PRO A 99 5.87 6.85 -10.30
CA PRO A 99 5.85 6.44 -8.88
C PRO A 99 6.84 7.20 -8.00
N LYS A 100 6.49 7.33 -6.71
CA LYS A 100 7.36 7.90 -5.68
C LYS A 100 8.25 6.80 -5.07
N SER A 101 9.42 7.19 -4.57
CA SER A 101 10.27 6.31 -3.75
C SER A 101 9.77 6.27 -2.30
N ASN A 102 10.12 5.20 -1.58
CA ASN A 102 9.82 5.04 -0.15
C ASN A 102 8.34 5.20 0.19
N ILE A 103 7.48 4.41 -0.42
CA ILE A 103 6.02 4.49 -0.29
C ILE A 103 5.57 4.54 1.18
N LEU A 104 6.16 3.71 2.05
CA LEU A 104 5.82 3.64 3.47
C LEU A 104 6.26 4.85 4.29
N HIS A 105 7.24 5.60 3.81
CA HIS A 105 7.79 6.78 4.48
C HIS A 105 7.55 8.07 3.69
N TYR A 106 6.70 8.00 2.67
CA TYR A 106 6.42 9.14 1.82
C TYR A 106 5.77 10.26 2.66
N ARG A 107 6.39 11.44 2.60
CA ARG A 107 5.84 12.64 3.26
C ARG A 107 5.00 13.42 2.26
N ASN A 108 3.71 13.47 2.51
CA ASN A 108 2.80 14.23 1.68
C ASN A 108 3.10 15.72 1.71
N THR A 109 3.03 16.35 0.54
CA THR A 109 2.99 17.82 0.41
C THR A 109 1.54 18.32 0.40
N GLN A 110 0.58 17.44 0.13
CA GLN A 110 -0.86 17.70 0.09
C GLN A 110 -1.62 16.67 0.94
N GLU A 111 -2.90 16.90 1.19
CA GLU A 111 -3.74 15.99 1.98
C GLU A 111 -3.80 14.57 1.38
N ARG A 112 -3.77 14.48 0.05
CA ARG A 112 -3.81 13.20 -0.71
C ARG A 112 -2.89 13.31 -1.91
N GLU A 113 -2.05 12.32 -2.11
CA GLU A 113 -1.15 12.24 -3.26
C GLU A 113 -1.13 10.82 -3.82
N LEU A 114 -1.11 10.69 -5.15
CA LEU A 114 -0.82 9.41 -5.79
C LEU A 114 0.68 9.14 -5.63
N ILE A 115 1.02 7.98 -5.05
CA ILE A 115 2.41 7.60 -4.77
C ILE A 115 2.87 6.42 -5.60
N ASP A 116 1.94 5.53 -6.01
CA ASP A 116 2.26 4.41 -6.88
C ASP A 116 1.02 3.95 -7.65
N TYR A 117 1.24 3.30 -8.79
CA TYR A 117 0.18 2.61 -9.53
C TYR A 117 0.71 1.41 -10.30
N GLN A 118 -0.16 0.43 -10.53
CA GLN A 118 0.12 -0.73 -11.38
C GLN A 118 -1.03 -0.97 -12.34
N ILE A 119 -0.70 -1.21 -13.60
CA ILE A 119 -1.65 -1.58 -14.64
C ILE A 119 -1.58 -3.09 -14.85
N LYS A 120 -2.71 -3.78 -14.75
CA LYS A 120 -2.85 -5.20 -15.01
C LYS A 120 -3.63 -5.40 -16.30
N THR A 121 -3.12 -6.24 -17.18
CA THR A 121 -3.76 -6.58 -18.45
C THR A 121 -4.36 -7.98 -18.40
N ASN A 122 -5.40 -8.20 -19.19
CA ASN A 122 -5.97 -9.53 -19.45
C ASN A 122 -5.18 -10.27 -20.55
N GLU A 123 -5.61 -11.47 -20.89
CA GLU A 123 -4.99 -12.32 -21.93
C GLU A 123 -4.96 -11.66 -23.32
N ASN A 124 -5.84 -10.72 -23.60
CA ASN A 124 -5.89 -9.95 -24.85
C ASN A 124 -4.99 -8.70 -24.84
N GLY A 125 -4.19 -8.51 -23.79
CA GLY A 125 -3.32 -7.34 -23.63
C GLY A 125 -4.06 -6.03 -23.31
N LEU A 126 -5.36 -6.09 -23.00
CA LEU A 126 -6.16 -4.94 -22.62
C LEU A 126 -6.14 -4.74 -21.09
N VAL A 127 -6.17 -3.51 -20.64
CA VAL A 127 -6.22 -3.19 -19.21
C VAL A 127 -7.49 -3.74 -18.59
N SER A 128 -7.35 -4.66 -17.65
CA SER A 128 -8.44 -5.24 -16.86
C SER A 128 -8.56 -4.58 -15.49
N LYS A 129 -7.43 -4.21 -14.89
CA LYS A 129 -7.39 -3.63 -13.55
C LYS A 129 -6.30 -2.56 -13.45
N ILE A 130 -6.58 -1.49 -12.70
CA ILE A 130 -5.57 -0.52 -12.27
C ILE A 130 -5.56 -0.49 -10.74
N GLU A 131 -4.37 -0.67 -10.17
CA GLU A 131 -4.15 -0.59 -8.73
C GLU A 131 -3.46 0.73 -8.42
N PHE A 132 -4.10 1.62 -7.67
CA PHE A 132 -3.52 2.87 -7.21
C PHE A 132 -3.19 2.81 -5.72
N VAL A 133 -2.07 3.41 -5.34
CA VAL A 133 -1.68 3.64 -3.97
C VAL A 133 -1.61 5.15 -3.74
N PHE A 134 -2.51 5.66 -2.92
CA PHE A 134 -2.49 7.05 -2.48
C PHE A 134 -1.91 7.14 -1.08
N SER A 135 -1.12 8.17 -0.82
CA SER A 135 -0.81 8.56 0.55
C SER A 135 -1.83 9.61 1.01
N ARG A 136 -2.41 9.40 2.18
CA ARG A 136 -3.33 10.32 2.83
C ARG A 136 -2.85 10.62 4.24
N LEU A 137 -2.89 11.89 4.63
CA LEU A 137 -2.60 12.30 5.99
C LEU A 137 -3.78 11.96 6.93
N PHE A 138 -3.47 11.27 8.01
CA PHE A 138 -4.40 11.00 9.10
C PHE A 138 -3.89 11.63 10.39
N LEU A 139 -4.79 12.16 11.17
CA LEU A 139 -4.49 12.63 12.50
C LEU A 139 -4.35 11.42 13.44
N CYS A 140 -3.15 11.18 13.94
CA CYS A 140 -2.87 10.16 14.93
C CYS A 140 -2.64 10.84 16.27
N GLY A 141 -3.55 10.67 17.24
CA GLY A 141 -3.45 11.23 18.59
C GLY A 141 -4.46 10.58 19.52
N GLU A 142 -4.18 10.62 20.82
CA GLU A 142 -5.16 10.26 21.83
C GLU A 142 -6.25 11.32 21.91
N ALA A 143 -7.45 10.93 22.31
CA ALA A 143 -8.58 11.84 22.44
C ALA A 143 -8.22 13.00 23.39
N GLY A 144 -8.11 14.21 22.84
CA GLY A 144 -7.80 15.44 23.58
C GLY A 144 -6.37 15.98 23.43
N GLY A 145 -5.49 15.33 22.67
CA GLY A 145 -4.13 15.81 22.38
C GLY A 145 -3.99 16.44 20.99
N THR A 146 -2.93 17.24 20.80
CA THR A 146 -2.48 17.67 19.47
C THR A 146 -1.89 16.44 18.75
N GLY A 147 -2.71 15.81 17.89
CA GLY A 147 -2.24 14.63 17.16
C GLY A 147 -1.31 15.00 16.00
N ASP A 148 -0.36 14.14 15.74
CA ASP A 148 0.51 14.28 14.57
C ASP A 148 -0.21 13.81 13.30
N LEU A 149 0.03 14.53 12.19
CA LEU A 149 -0.40 14.08 10.88
C LEU A 149 0.59 13.02 10.36
N VAL A 150 0.08 11.80 10.20
CA VAL A 150 0.87 10.66 9.74
C VAL A 150 0.39 10.24 8.35
N PRO A 151 1.30 10.08 7.37
CA PRO A 151 0.94 9.55 6.06
C PRO A 151 0.53 8.08 6.19
N PHE A 152 -0.56 7.71 5.51
CA PHE A 152 -1.08 6.36 5.49
C PHE A 152 -1.47 5.95 4.07
N PRO A 153 -1.04 4.77 3.59
CA PRO A 153 -1.39 4.32 2.25
C PRO A 153 -2.87 3.91 2.17
N VAL A 154 -3.54 4.43 1.16
CA VAL A 154 -4.91 4.08 0.76
C VAL A 154 -4.85 3.42 -0.59
N PHE A 155 -5.35 2.21 -0.70
CA PHE A 155 -5.36 1.44 -1.93
C PHE A 155 -6.70 1.61 -2.65
N VAL A 156 -6.64 1.85 -3.96
CA VAL A 156 -7.82 1.97 -4.82
C VAL A 156 -7.63 1.06 -6.02
N ASP A 157 -8.40 -0.01 -6.06
CA ASP A 157 -8.42 -0.96 -7.17
C ASP A 157 -9.59 -0.64 -8.10
N VAL A 158 -9.29 -0.36 -9.38
CA VAL A 158 -10.27 -0.08 -10.42
C VAL A 158 -10.36 -1.31 -11.34
N TYR A 159 -11.50 -1.97 -11.35
CA TYR A 159 -11.77 -3.16 -12.16
C TYR A 159 -12.56 -2.76 -13.41
N LEU A 160 -11.86 -2.67 -14.56
CA LEU A 160 -12.45 -2.16 -15.80
C LEU A 160 -13.40 -3.14 -16.47
N ASP A 161 -13.12 -4.44 -16.36
CA ASP A 161 -13.95 -5.47 -16.97
C ASP A 161 -15.25 -5.68 -16.19
N GLU A 162 -15.18 -5.62 -14.86
CA GLU A 162 -16.33 -5.82 -13.97
C GLU A 162 -17.13 -4.52 -13.74
N GLY A 163 -16.50 -3.37 -13.91
CA GLY A 163 -17.19 -2.08 -13.82
C GLY A 163 -17.32 -1.54 -12.40
N PHE A 164 -16.32 -1.79 -11.53
CA PHE A 164 -16.36 -1.28 -10.15
C PHE A 164 -15.01 -0.80 -9.63
N VAL A 165 -15.06 -0.09 -8.52
CA VAL A 165 -13.90 0.37 -7.76
C VAL A 165 -13.99 -0.10 -6.32
N VAL A 166 -12.87 -0.59 -5.80
CA VAL A 166 -12.72 -0.94 -4.38
C VAL A 166 -11.66 -0.04 -3.78
N SER A 167 -12.01 0.71 -2.74
CA SER A 167 -11.03 1.43 -1.94
C SER A 167 -10.85 0.76 -0.57
N ARG A 168 -9.59 0.70 -0.13
CA ARG A 168 -9.19 0.15 1.16
C ARG A 168 -8.40 1.20 1.91
N GLY A 169 -8.90 1.61 3.06
CA GLY A 169 -8.26 2.63 3.89
C GLY A 169 -8.45 2.34 5.38
N LYS A 170 -7.82 3.16 6.21
CA LYS A 170 -8.01 3.08 7.65
C LYS A 170 -9.45 3.44 8.00
N ALA A 171 -10.09 2.63 8.85
CA ALA A 171 -11.33 3.00 9.53
C ALA A 171 -11.12 4.30 10.32
N LYS A 172 -12.17 5.13 10.37
CA LYS A 172 -12.16 6.34 11.19
C LYS A 172 -12.31 5.99 12.67
#